data_a980590c2301db2b8d8fea1ec2917a2b
#
_entry.id   a980590c2301db2b8d8fea1ec2917a2b
#
_cell.length_a   1.000
_cell.length_b   1.000
_cell.length_c   1.000
_cell.angle_alpha   90.00
_cell.angle_beta   90.00
_cell.angle_gamma   90.00
#
_symmetry.space_group_name_H-M   'P 1'
#
loop_
_entity.id
_entity.type
_entity.pdbx_description
1 polymer ?
#
loop_
_entity_poly.entity_id
_entity_poly.type
_entity_poly.pdbx_seq_one_letter_code
_entity_poly.pdbx_strand_id
1 'polypeptide(L)'
;MPEELNFGPFFLLERSARERLRGLATRLTLAQGDVLIEEHSTGDDAFVLLEGAVRVLARGEERTLALLSAPALVGEVAPVRATKRIATVIADTPCTVLRIPGSELRELVDGQPLFGTAMRERTDLVVADAFMKRKSPLRDLPAEIVSALAGRLRPREFEPDQVVEGRDDDLYLVRRGAVERLGDGQRTPAGEFVQREKDERYAAVGETWIYELRMADVANEIIAHQERVRSIAARLGDRAKVRAARGAYAVRDPQLGGALVRDSGEHRAVVSENVAALIERLDGKHDVDTLVRESKRPRGEIVEGLAMLVAAGVAQIEE
;
A
#
# COMPACT_ATOMS: atom_id res chain seq x y z
N MET A 1 16.61 -28.19 -2.65
CA MET A 1 15.62 -27.10 -2.78
C MET A 1 14.50 -27.19 -1.76
N PRO A 2 14.76 -26.94 -0.48
CA PRO A 2 13.73 -26.89 0.59
C PRO A 2 13.18 -25.48 0.87
N GLU A 3 13.54 -24.45 0.08
CA GLU A 3 13.42 -23.05 0.49
C GLU A 3 12.19 -22.29 -0.06
N GLU A 4 11.46 -22.86 -1.01
CA GLU A 4 10.40 -22.16 -1.75
C GLU A 4 9.22 -21.69 -0.90
N LEU A 5 8.94 -22.33 0.25
CA LEU A 5 7.91 -21.96 1.21
C LEU A 5 8.51 -21.59 2.59
N ASN A 6 9.77 -21.15 2.64
CA ASN A 6 10.45 -20.72 3.86
C ASN A 6 10.42 -19.20 4.00
N PHE A 7 9.23 -18.59 3.95
CA PHE A 7 9.06 -17.15 4.19
C PHE A 7 7.65 -16.84 4.73
N GLY A 8 7.51 -15.69 5.37
CA GLY A 8 6.24 -15.18 5.86
C GLY A 8 5.46 -16.21 6.70
N PRO A 9 4.13 -16.32 6.55
CA PRO A 9 3.31 -17.22 7.36
C PRO A 9 3.65 -18.70 7.20
N PHE A 10 4.23 -19.10 6.07
CA PHE A 10 4.60 -20.52 5.82
C PHE A 10 5.63 -21.07 6.82
N PHE A 11 6.39 -20.21 7.50
CA PHE A 11 7.26 -20.67 8.60
C PHE A 11 6.50 -21.31 9.76
N LEU A 12 5.23 -20.95 9.92
CA LEU A 12 4.37 -21.47 10.99
C LEU A 12 3.80 -22.86 10.69
N LEU A 13 3.95 -23.33 9.44
CA LEU A 13 3.55 -24.69 9.08
C LEU A 13 4.61 -25.71 9.51
N GLU A 14 4.15 -26.88 9.95
CA GLU A 14 5.01 -28.03 10.11
C GLU A 14 5.67 -28.43 8.79
N ARG A 15 6.84 -29.04 8.90
CA ARG A 15 7.61 -29.46 7.70
C ARG A 15 6.80 -30.37 6.77
N SER A 16 6.08 -31.34 7.33
CA SER A 16 5.21 -32.26 6.61
C SER A 16 4.11 -31.54 5.81
N ALA A 17 3.48 -30.52 6.41
CA ALA A 17 2.46 -29.72 5.76
C ALA A 17 3.05 -28.88 4.62
N ARG A 18 4.23 -28.28 4.79
CA ARG A 18 4.93 -27.57 3.73
C ARG A 18 5.34 -28.48 2.56
N GLU A 19 5.83 -29.67 2.85
CA GLU A 19 6.21 -30.67 1.84
C GLU A 19 4.97 -31.15 1.07
N ARG A 20 3.85 -31.41 1.77
CA ARG A 20 2.56 -31.72 1.12
C ARG A 20 2.09 -30.58 0.20
N LEU A 21 2.04 -29.36 0.71
CA LEU A 21 1.63 -28.19 -0.05
C LEU A 21 2.48 -28.00 -1.30
N ARG A 22 3.80 -28.17 -1.18
CA ARG A 22 4.72 -28.07 -2.31
C ARG A 22 4.48 -29.16 -3.35
N GLY A 23 4.13 -30.38 -2.92
CA GLY A 23 3.81 -31.48 -3.82
C GLY A 23 2.52 -31.26 -4.65
N LEU A 24 1.60 -30.44 -4.14
CA LEU A 24 0.32 -30.07 -4.79
C LEU A 24 0.44 -28.78 -5.62
N ALA A 25 1.46 -27.98 -5.38
CA ALA A 25 1.66 -26.71 -6.09
C ALA A 25 2.19 -26.94 -7.53
N THR A 26 1.75 -26.10 -8.45
CA THR A 26 2.18 -26.14 -9.86
C THR A 26 3.07 -24.93 -10.15
N ARG A 27 4.23 -25.16 -10.76
CA ARG A 27 5.13 -24.08 -11.20
C ARG A 27 4.66 -23.52 -12.53
N LEU A 28 4.57 -22.18 -12.61
CA LEU A 28 4.23 -21.43 -13.82
C LEU A 28 5.32 -20.38 -14.08
N THR A 29 5.55 -20.08 -15.36
CA THR A 29 6.40 -18.97 -15.80
C THR A 29 5.53 -17.93 -16.51
N LEU A 30 5.86 -16.67 -16.30
CA LEU A 30 5.15 -15.51 -16.85
C LEU A 30 6.16 -14.63 -17.58
N ALA A 31 5.80 -14.16 -18.77
CA ALA A 31 6.51 -13.08 -19.43
C ALA A 31 6.15 -11.73 -18.81
N GLN A 32 6.99 -10.73 -18.99
CA GLN A 32 6.67 -9.36 -18.59
C GLN A 32 5.36 -8.91 -19.29
N GLY A 33 4.43 -8.39 -18.50
CA GLY A 33 3.11 -7.93 -18.96
C GLY A 33 2.00 -8.98 -18.87
N ASP A 34 2.33 -10.26 -18.61
CA ASP A 34 1.32 -11.29 -18.44
C ASP A 34 0.46 -11.02 -17.18
N VAL A 35 -0.85 -11.23 -17.32
CA VAL A 35 -1.82 -11.09 -16.23
C VAL A 35 -1.88 -12.40 -15.44
N LEU A 36 -1.45 -12.38 -14.18
CA LEU A 36 -1.54 -13.51 -13.26
C LEU A 36 -2.91 -13.62 -12.61
N ILE A 37 -3.48 -12.49 -12.21
CA ILE A 37 -4.79 -12.38 -11.53
C ILE A 37 -5.54 -11.21 -12.15
N GLU A 38 -6.82 -11.40 -12.45
CA GLU A 38 -7.73 -10.33 -12.87
C GLU A 38 -8.70 -9.97 -11.74
N GLU A 39 -8.80 -8.66 -11.43
CA GLU A 39 -9.73 -8.16 -10.40
C GLU A 39 -11.17 -8.55 -10.69
N HIS A 40 -11.94 -8.88 -9.65
CA HIS A 40 -13.33 -9.36 -9.69
C HIS A 40 -13.53 -10.75 -10.29
N SER A 41 -12.48 -11.43 -10.77
CA SER A 41 -12.58 -12.83 -11.17
C SER A 41 -12.87 -13.75 -9.97
N THR A 42 -13.36 -14.95 -10.26
CA THR A 42 -13.79 -15.94 -9.24
C THR A 42 -12.69 -16.97 -8.90
N GLY A 43 -11.49 -16.83 -9.47
CA GLY A 43 -10.37 -17.74 -9.14
C GLY A 43 -9.96 -17.62 -7.68
N ASP A 44 -9.67 -18.74 -7.04
CA ASP A 44 -9.35 -18.81 -5.60
C ASP A 44 -7.94 -19.36 -5.30
N ASP A 45 -7.12 -19.64 -6.30
CA ASP A 45 -5.73 -20.05 -6.09
C ASP A 45 -4.88 -18.91 -5.51
N ALA A 46 -3.91 -19.24 -4.66
CA ALA A 46 -2.85 -18.32 -4.26
C ALA A 46 -1.56 -18.60 -5.05
N PHE A 47 -0.69 -17.63 -5.11
CA PHE A 47 0.57 -17.74 -5.86
C PHE A 47 1.74 -17.30 -5.01
N VAL A 48 2.80 -18.09 -4.97
CA VAL A 48 4.09 -17.71 -4.39
C VAL A 48 5.01 -17.29 -5.52
N LEU A 49 5.40 -16.01 -5.51
CA LEU A 49 6.40 -15.48 -6.42
C LEU A 49 7.78 -15.97 -5.97
N LEU A 50 8.45 -16.76 -6.80
CA LEU A 50 9.78 -17.32 -6.53
C LEU A 50 10.89 -16.48 -7.14
N GLU A 51 10.62 -15.86 -8.30
CA GLU A 51 11.56 -15.04 -9.04
C GLU A 51 10.81 -13.91 -9.75
N GLY A 52 11.48 -12.76 -9.92
CA GLY A 52 10.92 -11.61 -10.60
C GLY A 52 10.14 -10.66 -9.68
N ALA A 53 9.31 -9.83 -10.30
CA ALA A 53 8.46 -8.84 -9.64
C ALA A 53 7.08 -8.76 -10.30
N VAL A 54 6.04 -8.49 -9.50
CA VAL A 54 4.66 -8.30 -9.97
C VAL A 54 4.12 -6.95 -9.49
N ARG A 55 3.29 -6.31 -10.32
CA ARG A 55 2.51 -5.13 -9.94
C ARG A 55 1.08 -5.50 -9.60
N VAL A 56 0.59 -4.96 -8.50
CA VAL A 56 -0.79 -5.06 -8.05
C VAL A 56 -1.50 -3.76 -8.44
N LEU A 57 -2.55 -3.85 -9.23
CA LEU A 57 -3.26 -2.72 -9.81
C LEU A 57 -4.73 -2.72 -9.40
N ALA A 58 -5.31 -1.53 -9.26
CA ALA A 58 -6.75 -1.36 -9.17
C ALA A 58 -7.34 -1.28 -10.59
N ARG A 59 -8.40 -2.04 -10.85
CA ARG A 59 -9.07 -2.04 -12.15
C ARG A 59 -9.62 -0.66 -12.50
N GLY A 60 -9.34 -0.20 -13.72
CA GLY A 60 -9.81 1.09 -14.22
C GLY A 60 -9.08 2.31 -13.64
N GLU A 61 -8.08 2.09 -12.80
CA GLU A 61 -7.18 3.12 -12.31
C GLU A 61 -5.76 2.81 -12.81
N GLU A 62 -5.02 3.80 -13.26
CA GLU A 62 -3.58 3.68 -13.57
C GLU A 62 -2.72 3.58 -12.30
N ARG A 63 -3.38 3.36 -11.16
CA ARG A 63 -2.72 3.36 -9.85
C ARG A 63 -2.21 1.97 -9.50
N THR A 64 -0.91 1.86 -9.29
CA THR A 64 -0.29 0.69 -8.67
C THR A 64 -0.55 0.72 -7.16
N LEU A 65 -1.09 -0.36 -6.61
CA LEU A 65 -1.32 -0.55 -5.17
C LEU A 65 -0.07 -1.08 -4.47
N ALA A 66 0.66 -1.98 -5.14
CA ALA A 66 1.91 -2.55 -4.65
C ALA A 66 2.80 -3.04 -5.80
N LEU A 67 4.12 -2.94 -5.61
CA LEU A 67 5.14 -3.65 -6.39
C LEU A 67 5.77 -4.69 -5.47
N LEU A 68 5.61 -5.96 -5.82
CA LEU A 68 6.06 -7.07 -4.99
C LEU A 68 7.20 -7.82 -5.70
N SER A 69 8.35 -7.91 -5.03
CA SER A 69 9.49 -8.71 -5.50
C SER A 69 9.53 -10.06 -4.79
N ALA A 70 10.10 -11.05 -5.45
CA ALA A 70 10.30 -12.37 -4.86
C ALA A 70 11.22 -12.35 -3.62
N PRO A 71 10.94 -13.15 -2.55
CA PRO A 71 9.78 -14.03 -2.42
C PRO A 71 8.54 -13.27 -1.93
N ALA A 72 7.38 -13.49 -2.55
CA ALA A 72 6.12 -12.87 -2.16
C ALA A 72 4.93 -13.82 -2.31
N LEU A 73 3.88 -13.59 -1.51
CA LEU A 73 2.60 -14.30 -1.61
C LEU A 73 1.57 -13.34 -2.17
N VAL A 74 0.85 -13.75 -3.21
CA VAL A 74 -0.18 -12.96 -3.89
C VAL A 74 -1.45 -13.78 -4.15
N GLY A 75 -2.60 -13.11 -4.17
CA GLY A 75 -3.89 -13.73 -4.43
C GLY A 75 -4.48 -14.50 -3.24
N GLU A 76 -3.83 -14.51 -2.09
CA GLU A 76 -4.23 -15.21 -0.87
C GLU A 76 -5.52 -14.68 -0.24
N VAL A 77 -5.91 -13.43 -0.54
CA VAL A 77 -7.13 -12.83 0.03
C VAL A 77 -8.38 -13.60 -0.41
N ALA A 78 -8.47 -13.96 -1.68
CA ALA A 78 -9.65 -14.64 -2.22
C ALA A 78 -9.91 -16.00 -1.54
N PRO A 79 -8.96 -16.95 -1.42
CA PRO A 79 -9.20 -18.22 -0.74
C PRO A 79 -9.38 -18.07 0.78
N VAL A 80 -8.65 -17.16 1.45
CA VAL A 80 -8.71 -17.00 2.91
C VAL A 80 -10.00 -16.31 3.36
N ARG A 81 -10.52 -15.36 2.56
CA ARG A 81 -11.71 -14.56 2.89
C ARG A 81 -12.96 -14.96 2.13
N ALA A 82 -12.89 -16.00 1.29
CA ALA A 82 -13.99 -16.47 0.43
C ALA A 82 -14.60 -15.31 -0.40
N THR A 83 -13.75 -14.49 -1.01
CA THR A 83 -14.15 -13.30 -1.78
C THR A 83 -13.69 -13.40 -3.24
N LYS A 84 -14.19 -12.51 -4.09
CA LYS A 84 -13.62 -12.29 -5.42
C LYS A 84 -12.23 -11.68 -5.31
N ARG A 85 -11.45 -11.73 -6.38
CA ARG A 85 -10.17 -11.06 -6.50
C ARG A 85 -10.32 -9.55 -6.26
N ILE A 86 -9.52 -9.00 -5.37
CA ILE A 86 -9.62 -7.59 -4.95
C ILE A 86 -8.72 -6.65 -5.78
N ALA A 87 -7.85 -7.20 -6.62
CA ALA A 87 -6.94 -6.44 -7.47
C ALA A 87 -6.49 -7.28 -8.67
N THR A 88 -6.00 -6.62 -9.71
CA THR A 88 -5.29 -7.23 -10.84
C THR A 88 -3.81 -7.34 -10.52
N VAL A 89 -3.20 -8.49 -10.85
CA VAL A 89 -1.75 -8.72 -10.66
C VAL A 89 -1.12 -9.02 -12.02
N ILE A 90 -0.10 -8.24 -12.39
CA ILE A 90 0.60 -8.32 -13.67
C ILE A 90 2.09 -8.54 -13.42
N ALA A 91 2.73 -9.39 -14.19
CA ALA A 91 4.17 -9.58 -14.17
C ALA A 91 4.90 -8.29 -14.60
N ASP A 92 5.65 -7.67 -13.69
CA ASP A 92 6.44 -6.46 -13.98
C ASP A 92 7.77 -6.79 -14.64
N THR A 93 8.30 -7.95 -14.32
CA THR A 93 9.46 -8.59 -14.98
C THR A 93 9.10 -10.03 -15.32
N PRO A 94 9.90 -10.79 -16.11
CA PRO A 94 9.72 -12.23 -16.21
C PRO A 94 9.69 -12.87 -14.82
N CYS A 95 8.68 -13.70 -14.54
CA CYS A 95 8.43 -14.28 -13.22
C CYS A 95 8.36 -15.80 -13.25
N THR A 96 8.79 -16.41 -12.15
CA THR A 96 8.47 -17.80 -11.79
C THR A 96 7.57 -17.81 -10.56
N VAL A 97 6.42 -18.47 -10.63
CA VAL A 97 5.46 -18.56 -9.51
C VAL A 97 5.08 -20.02 -9.22
N LEU A 98 4.76 -20.31 -7.95
CA LEU A 98 4.08 -21.53 -7.54
C LEU A 98 2.59 -21.22 -7.35
N ARG A 99 1.74 -21.85 -8.13
CA ARG A 99 0.29 -21.84 -7.97
C ARG A 99 -0.10 -22.83 -6.88
N ILE A 100 -0.74 -22.34 -5.82
CA ILE A 100 -1.24 -23.12 -4.71
C ILE A 100 -2.77 -23.21 -4.85
N PRO A 101 -3.37 -24.43 -4.92
CA PRO A 101 -4.82 -24.56 -4.97
C PRO A 101 -5.47 -23.92 -3.73
N GLY A 102 -6.52 -23.13 -3.95
CA GLY A 102 -7.21 -22.43 -2.86
C GLY A 102 -7.84 -23.36 -1.84
N SER A 103 -8.31 -24.55 -2.26
CA SER A 103 -8.81 -25.60 -1.37
C SER A 103 -7.77 -26.01 -0.34
N GLU A 104 -6.53 -26.25 -0.79
CA GLU A 104 -5.43 -26.65 0.08
C GLU A 104 -5.03 -25.54 1.05
N LEU A 105 -5.01 -24.30 0.55
CA LEU A 105 -4.70 -23.15 1.41
C LEU A 105 -5.78 -22.99 2.51
N ARG A 106 -7.06 -23.14 2.17
CA ARG A 106 -8.17 -23.11 3.15
C ARG A 106 -8.04 -24.22 4.18
N GLU A 107 -7.78 -25.44 3.74
CA GLU A 107 -7.59 -26.59 4.65
C GLU A 107 -6.49 -26.31 5.68
N LEU A 108 -5.38 -25.72 5.23
CA LEU A 108 -4.30 -25.34 6.14
C LEU A 108 -4.67 -24.18 7.08
N VAL A 109 -5.40 -23.18 6.57
CA VAL A 109 -5.88 -22.04 7.38
C VAL A 109 -6.83 -22.49 8.48
N ASP A 110 -7.65 -23.48 8.21
CA ASP A 110 -8.64 -24.01 9.17
C ASP A 110 -8.04 -25.08 10.09
N GLY A 111 -7.12 -25.89 9.57
CA GLY A 111 -6.52 -27.00 10.30
C GLY A 111 -5.28 -26.65 11.12
N GLN A 112 -4.63 -25.51 10.88
CA GLN A 112 -3.38 -25.08 11.54
C GLN A 112 -3.58 -23.71 12.23
N PRO A 113 -3.91 -23.66 13.54
CA PRO A 113 -4.36 -22.43 14.21
C PRO A 113 -3.40 -21.24 14.08
N LEU A 114 -2.09 -21.45 14.28
CA LEU A 114 -1.10 -20.37 14.18
C LEU A 114 -0.97 -19.84 12.75
N PHE A 115 -0.90 -20.75 11.79
CA PHE A 115 -0.87 -20.37 10.37
C PHE A 115 -2.16 -19.65 9.95
N GLY A 116 -3.30 -20.19 10.36
CA GLY A 116 -4.61 -19.61 10.05
C GLY A 116 -4.77 -18.19 10.62
N THR A 117 -4.35 -17.97 11.87
CA THR A 117 -4.35 -16.63 12.48
C THR A 117 -3.47 -15.68 11.67
N ALA A 118 -2.21 -16.05 11.41
CA ALA A 118 -1.29 -15.22 10.66
C ALA A 118 -1.77 -14.91 9.22
N MET A 119 -2.41 -15.88 8.57
CA MET A 119 -3.00 -15.69 7.23
C MET A 119 -4.20 -14.74 7.25
N ARG A 120 -5.07 -14.82 8.27
CA ARG A 120 -6.20 -13.89 8.43
C ARG A 120 -5.72 -12.48 8.72
N GLU A 121 -4.78 -12.30 9.64
CA GLU A 121 -4.18 -10.99 9.94
C GLU A 121 -3.50 -10.38 8.70
N ARG A 122 -2.74 -11.19 7.95
CA ARG A 122 -2.14 -10.75 6.69
C ARG A 122 -3.18 -10.28 5.69
N THR A 123 -4.25 -11.07 5.47
CA THR A 123 -5.30 -10.69 4.51
C THR A 123 -6.07 -9.46 4.95
N ASP A 124 -6.29 -9.25 6.25
CA ASP A 124 -6.88 -8.02 6.78
C ASP A 124 -6.02 -6.80 6.47
N LEU A 125 -4.70 -6.93 6.70
CA LEU A 125 -3.75 -5.87 6.38
C LEU A 125 -3.72 -5.55 4.88
N VAL A 126 -3.68 -6.56 4.01
CA VAL A 126 -3.69 -6.37 2.55
C VAL A 126 -4.97 -5.67 2.09
N VAL A 127 -6.13 -6.07 2.63
CA VAL A 127 -7.42 -5.42 2.32
C VAL A 127 -7.47 -3.98 2.82
N ALA A 128 -6.97 -3.73 4.03
CA ALA A 128 -6.92 -2.40 4.63
C ALA A 128 -5.99 -1.46 3.83
N ASP A 129 -4.79 -1.95 3.47
CA ASP A 129 -3.81 -1.20 2.67
C ASP A 129 -4.36 -0.86 1.28
N ALA A 130 -4.94 -1.84 0.59
CA ALA A 130 -5.58 -1.61 -0.70
C ALA A 130 -6.74 -0.59 -0.61
N PHE A 131 -7.56 -0.65 0.44
CA PHE A 131 -8.63 0.30 0.66
C PHE A 131 -8.09 1.71 0.93
N MET A 132 -7.09 1.84 1.79
CA MET A 132 -6.44 3.11 2.11
C MET A 132 -5.84 3.77 0.86
N LYS A 133 -5.16 3.01 0.03
CA LYS A 133 -4.52 3.50 -1.21
C LYS A 133 -5.51 3.85 -2.32
N ARG A 134 -6.72 3.27 -2.30
CA ARG A 134 -7.74 3.48 -3.35
C ARG A 134 -8.77 4.56 -2.98
N LYS A 135 -9.30 4.50 -1.77
CA LYS A 135 -10.55 5.21 -1.41
C LYS A 135 -10.40 6.17 -0.24
N SER A 136 -9.34 6.07 0.55
CA SER A 136 -9.15 6.95 1.70
C SER A 136 -8.74 8.36 1.25
N PRO A 137 -9.13 9.41 1.97
CA PRO A 137 -8.59 10.75 1.77
C PRO A 137 -7.06 10.84 1.99
N LEU A 138 -6.46 9.86 2.67
CA LEU A 138 -5.00 9.77 2.88
C LEU A 138 -4.25 9.10 1.71
N ARG A 139 -4.96 8.71 0.67
CA ARG A 139 -4.39 7.95 -0.48
C ARG A 139 -3.26 8.66 -1.22
N ASP A 140 -3.16 9.98 -1.10
CA ASP A 140 -2.15 10.78 -1.80
C ASP A 140 -0.92 11.08 -0.92
N LEU A 141 -0.89 10.62 0.33
CA LEU A 141 0.33 10.57 1.13
C LEU A 141 1.35 9.58 0.53
N PRO A 142 2.64 9.68 0.89
CA PRO A 142 3.63 8.67 0.53
C PRO A 142 3.14 7.25 0.83
N ALA A 143 3.32 6.32 -0.10
CA ALA A 143 2.75 4.98 -0.01
C ALA A 143 3.19 4.24 1.26
N GLU A 144 4.42 4.47 1.71
CA GLU A 144 4.95 3.91 2.95
C GLU A 144 4.19 4.39 4.20
N ILE A 145 3.79 5.68 4.25
CA ILE A 145 2.96 6.21 5.34
C ILE A 145 1.57 5.56 5.29
N VAL A 146 0.96 5.50 4.09
CA VAL A 146 -0.36 4.89 3.92
C VAL A 146 -0.34 3.43 4.38
N SER A 147 0.68 2.66 4.01
CA SER A 147 0.83 1.26 4.41
C SER A 147 1.09 1.11 5.92
N ALA A 148 1.90 1.97 6.51
CA ALA A 148 2.14 1.98 7.95
C ALA A 148 0.84 2.29 8.72
N LEU A 149 0.06 3.27 8.26
CA LEU A 149 -1.25 3.61 8.84
C LEU A 149 -2.28 2.49 8.65
N ALA A 150 -2.26 1.79 7.50
CA ALA A 150 -3.14 0.65 7.28
C ALA A 150 -2.92 -0.46 8.33
N GLY A 151 -1.67 -0.67 8.76
CA GLY A 151 -1.33 -1.59 9.85
C GLY A 151 -1.77 -1.16 11.25
N ARG A 152 -2.23 0.08 11.42
CA ARG A 152 -2.72 0.64 12.68
C ARG A 152 -4.24 0.77 12.75
N LEU A 153 -4.93 0.50 11.65
CA LEU A 153 -6.37 0.55 11.57
C LEU A 153 -7.01 -0.50 12.48
N ARG A 154 -8.06 -0.11 13.19
CA ARG A 154 -8.87 -0.98 14.01
C ARG A 154 -10.24 -1.13 13.37
N PRO A 155 -10.59 -2.32 12.85
CA PRO A 155 -11.90 -2.54 12.28
C PRO A 155 -12.95 -2.58 13.37
N ARG A 156 -14.10 -1.93 13.11
CA ARG A 156 -15.30 -1.97 13.93
C ARG A 156 -16.51 -2.21 13.05
N GLU A 157 -17.40 -3.06 13.52
CA GLU A 157 -18.65 -3.39 12.83
C GLU A 157 -19.82 -2.84 13.63
N PHE A 158 -20.82 -2.33 12.94
CA PHE A 158 -22.02 -1.74 13.53
C PHE A 158 -23.26 -2.29 12.81
N GLU A 159 -24.23 -2.68 13.62
CA GLU A 159 -25.57 -3.02 13.16
C GLU A 159 -26.33 -1.76 12.72
N PRO A 160 -27.40 -1.90 11.91
CA PRO A 160 -28.27 -0.78 11.55
C PRO A 160 -28.73 0.02 12.78
N ASP A 161 -28.67 1.34 12.68
CA ASP A 161 -29.05 2.32 13.72
C ASP A 161 -28.21 2.28 15.01
N GLN A 162 -27.20 1.43 15.09
CA GLN A 162 -26.28 1.41 16.22
C GLN A 162 -25.48 2.71 16.30
N VAL A 163 -25.38 3.27 17.51
CA VAL A 163 -24.61 4.49 17.76
C VAL A 163 -23.11 4.21 17.57
N VAL A 164 -22.47 5.04 16.77
CA VAL A 164 -21.02 5.01 16.55
C VAL A 164 -20.34 5.78 17.68
N GLU A 165 -20.01 5.07 18.74
CA GLU A 165 -19.23 5.63 19.86
C GLU A 165 -17.74 5.67 19.52
N GLY A 166 -17.04 6.67 20.06
CA GLY A 166 -15.60 6.79 19.85
C GLY A 166 -15.04 8.07 20.46
N ARG A 167 -13.73 8.29 20.31
CA ARG A 167 -13.05 9.48 20.81
C ARG A 167 -13.14 10.58 19.76
N ASP A 168 -13.31 11.83 20.19
CA ASP A 168 -13.47 12.98 19.27
C ASP A 168 -12.17 13.32 18.51
N ASP A 169 -11.02 12.93 19.05
CA ASP A 169 -9.68 13.16 18.47
C ASP A 169 -9.18 12.01 17.58
N ASP A 170 -9.97 10.92 17.42
CA ASP A 170 -9.61 9.81 16.53
C ASP A 170 -10.32 9.96 15.18
N LEU A 171 -9.74 9.38 14.13
CA LEU A 171 -10.30 9.36 12.78
C LEU A 171 -11.12 8.09 12.56
N TYR A 172 -12.30 8.24 11.97
CA TYR A 172 -13.21 7.15 11.66
C TYR A 172 -13.46 7.10 10.15
N LEU A 173 -12.82 6.16 9.47
CA LEU A 173 -12.92 6.00 8.03
C LEU A 173 -13.97 4.95 7.69
N VAL A 174 -15.04 5.33 7.02
CA VAL A 174 -16.11 4.41 6.62
C VAL A 174 -15.60 3.48 5.52
N ARG A 175 -15.52 2.18 5.82
CA ARG A 175 -15.11 1.15 4.86
C ARG A 175 -16.25 0.67 3.99
N ARG A 176 -17.43 0.43 4.60
CA ARG A 176 -18.65 -0.06 3.97
C ARG A 176 -19.87 0.51 4.69
N GLY A 177 -20.97 0.70 3.96
CA GLY A 177 -22.16 1.33 4.51
C GLY A 177 -22.02 2.85 4.57
N ALA A 178 -22.65 3.46 5.53
CA ALA A 178 -22.58 4.90 5.79
C ALA A 178 -22.79 5.19 7.27
N VAL A 179 -22.38 6.40 7.70
CA VAL A 179 -22.64 6.93 9.04
C VAL A 179 -23.48 8.19 8.89
N GLU A 180 -24.52 8.33 9.70
CA GLU A 180 -25.39 9.50 9.73
C GLU A 180 -25.25 10.27 11.06
N ARG A 181 -25.14 11.59 10.97
CA ARG A 181 -25.16 12.48 12.12
C ARG A 181 -26.62 12.68 12.57
N LEU A 182 -26.90 12.38 13.86
CA LEU A 182 -28.26 12.34 14.40
C LEU A 182 -28.91 13.72 14.65
N GLY A 183 -28.26 14.81 14.30
CA GLY A 183 -28.84 16.17 14.47
C GLY A 183 -29.51 16.67 13.20
N ASP A 184 -28.84 16.51 12.07
CA ASP A 184 -29.25 17.09 10.78
C ASP A 184 -29.37 16.04 9.66
N GLY A 185 -29.08 14.78 9.94
CA GLY A 185 -29.15 13.70 8.96
C GLY A 185 -28.02 13.69 7.93
N GLN A 186 -26.93 14.43 8.15
CA GLN A 186 -25.78 14.42 7.25
C GLN A 186 -25.14 13.04 7.22
N ARG A 187 -24.91 12.49 6.02
CA ARG A 187 -24.35 11.15 5.81
C ARG A 187 -22.91 11.21 5.32
N THR A 188 -22.07 10.37 5.94
CA THR A 188 -20.71 10.10 5.52
C THR A 188 -20.68 8.73 4.84
N PRO A 189 -20.43 8.66 3.52
CA PRO A 189 -20.39 7.41 2.77
C PRO A 189 -19.05 6.68 2.91
N ALA A 190 -19.00 5.46 2.39
CA ALA A 190 -17.76 4.69 2.32
C ALA A 190 -16.66 5.41 1.51
N GLY A 191 -15.45 5.43 2.06
CA GLY A 191 -14.29 6.13 1.51
C GLY A 191 -14.01 7.49 2.16
N GLU A 192 -14.88 7.97 3.04
CA GLU A 192 -14.74 9.26 3.70
C GLU A 192 -14.53 9.12 5.21
N PHE A 193 -13.91 10.14 5.81
CA PHE A 193 -13.81 10.25 7.26
C PHE A 193 -15.10 10.84 7.84
N VAL A 194 -15.58 10.25 8.94
CA VAL A 194 -16.62 10.86 9.77
C VAL A 194 -16.01 12.08 10.44
N GLN A 195 -16.51 13.25 10.10
CA GLN A 195 -16.15 14.50 10.75
C GLN A 195 -16.92 14.58 12.07
N ARG A 196 -16.30 14.10 13.15
CA ARG A 196 -16.91 14.15 14.47
C ARG A 196 -16.78 15.56 15.05
N GLU A 197 -17.91 16.09 15.48
CA GLU A 197 -17.96 17.33 16.25
C GLU A 197 -18.31 17.01 17.70
N LYS A 198 -17.80 17.84 18.61
CA LYS A 198 -18.03 17.68 20.04
C LYS A 198 -19.54 17.70 20.33
N ASP A 199 -19.97 16.77 21.19
CA ASP A 199 -21.37 16.63 21.63
C ASP A 199 -22.35 16.13 20.53
N GLU A 200 -21.89 15.81 19.32
CA GLU A 200 -22.73 15.22 18.28
C GLU A 200 -22.74 13.69 18.35
N ARG A 201 -23.89 13.13 18.02
CA ARG A 201 -24.09 11.67 17.97
C ARG A 201 -24.20 11.19 16.54
N TYR A 202 -23.68 10.02 16.29
CA TYR A 202 -23.62 9.41 14.98
C TYR A 202 -24.17 7.98 15.06
N ALA A 203 -24.89 7.53 14.03
CA ALA A 203 -25.40 6.17 13.93
C ALA A 203 -25.04 5.53 12.60
N ALA A 204 -24.94 4.22 12.59
CA ALA A 204 -24.71 3.42 11.40
C ALA A 204 -25.95 3.37 10.51
N VAL A 205 -25.79 3.57 9.21
CA VAL A 205 -26.86 3.42 8.21
C VAL A 205 -26.73 2.05 7.55
N GLY A 206 -27.55 1.08 7.99
CA GLY A 206 -27.41 -0.30 7.61
C GLY A 206 -26.17 -0.96 8.23
N GLU A 207 -25.82 -2.14 7.77
CA GLU A 207 -24.56 -2.80 8.17
C GLU A 207 -23.38 -1.92 7.79
N THR A 208 -22.67 -1.40 8.78
CA THR A 208 -21.60 -0.43 8.57
C THR A 208 -20.29 -0.92 9.18
N TRP A 209 -19.24 -0.83 8.40
CA TRP A 209 -17.88 -1.18 8.79
C TRP A 209 -17.01 0.08 8.77
N ILE A 210 -16.32 0.35 9.88
CA ILE A 210 -15.50 1.54 10.06
C ILE A 210 -14.09 1.10 10.44
N TYR A 211 -13.09 1.80 9.92
CA TYR A 211 -11.74 1.77 10.45
C TYR A 211 -11.52 2.94 11.39
N GLU A 212 -11.19 2.64 12.63
CA GLU A 212 -10.72 3.62 13.61
C GLU A 212 -9.21 3.77 13.49
N LEU A 213 -8.72 5.01 13.41
CA LEU A 213 -7.31 5.35 13.36
C LEU A 213 -7.01 6.45 14.39
N ARG A 214 -6.10 6.20 15.30
CA ARG A 214 -5.72 7.19 16.29
C ARG A 214 -4.97 8.35 15.63
N MET A 215 -5.35 9.58 15.93
CA MET A 215 -4.63 10.76 15.45
C MET A 215 -3.15 10.75 15.89
N ALA A 216 -2.86 10.24 17.09
CA ALA A 216 -1.48 10.07 17.56
C ALA A 216 -0.65 9.14 16.65
N ASP A 217 -1.24 8.07 16.11
CA ASP A 217 -0.55 7.19 15.17
C ASP A 217 -0.26 7.90 13.86
N VAL A 218 -1.19 8.73 13.36
CA VAL A 218 -0.98 9.55 12.16
C VAL A 218 0.16 10.55 12.39
N ALA A 219 0.14 11.26 13.51
CA ALA A 219 1.19 12.23 13.85
C ALA A 219 2.57 11.55 13.96
N ASN A 220 2.66 10.39 14.60
CA ASN A 220 3.90 9.64 14.76
C ASN A 220 4.47 9.19 13.41
N GLU A 221 3.64 8.68 12.49
CA GLU A 221 4.11 8.26 11.17
C GLU A 221 4.59 9.45 10.32
N ILE A 222 3.91 10.60 10.40
CA ILE A 222 4.34 11.83 9.74
C ILE A 222 5.69 12.32 10.31
N ILE A 223 5.86 12.32 11.63
CA ILE A 223 7.11 12.73 12.28
C ILE A 223 8.24 11.78 11.88
N ALA A 224 8.03 10.48 11.93
CA ALA A 224 9.03 9.48 11.53
C ALA A 224 9.44 9.64 10.07
N HIS A 225 8.48 9.93 9.18
CA HIS A 225 8.78 10.24 7.78
C HIS A 225 9.62 11.50 7.64
N GLN A 226 9.27 12.59 8.34
CA GLN A 226 10.03 13.84 8.32
C GLN A 226 11.47 13.66 8.83
N GLU A 227 11.67 12.88 9.89
CA GLU A 227 13.01 12.56 10.42
C GLU A 227 13.84 11.77 9.39
N ARG A 228 13.21 10.80 8.69
CA ARG A 228 13.85 10.08 7.60
C ARG A 228 14.27 11.01 6.47
N VAL A 229 13.37 11.91 6.03
CA VAL A 229 13.68 12.93 5.01
C VAL A 229 14.87 13.79 5.43
N ARG A 230 14.90 14.29 6.67
CA ARG A 230 16.02 15.07 7.21
C ARG A 230 17.34 14.30 7.21
N SER A 231 17.29 13.00 7.62
CA SER A 231 18.47 12.13 7.60
C SER A 231 19.01 11.92 6.20
N ILE A 232 18.14 11.73 5.21
CA ILE A 232 18.53 11.60 3.80
C ILE A 232 19.08 12.93 3.29
N ALA A 233 18.42 14.07 3.58
CA ALA A 233 18.87 15.39 3.16
C ALA A 233 20.28 15.71 3.67
N ALA A 234 20.61 15.32 4.91
CA ALA A 234 21.94 15.48 5.48
C ALA A 234 23.03 14.66 4.75
N ARG A 235 22.66 13.59 4.07
CA ARG A 235 23.57 12.76 3.26
C ARG A 235 23.70 13.21 1.82
N LEU A 236 22.80 14.06 1.32
CA LEU A 236 22.82 14.61 -0.03
C LEU A 236 23.84 15.77 -0.12
N GLY A 237 25.11 15.41 -0.22
CA GLY A 237 26.20 16.38 -0.50
C GLY A 237 26.15 16.90 -1.94
N ASP A 238 26.96 17.91 -2.25
CA ASP A 238 26.97 18.58 -3.57
C ASP A 238 27.21 17.62 -4.75
N ARG A 239 28.05 16.61 -4.52
CA ARG A 239 28.41 15.59 -5.53
C ARG A 239 27.50 14.37 -5.55
N ALA A 240 26.50 14.28 -4.64
CA ALA A 240 25.57 13.19 -4.65
C ALA A 240 24.75 13.20 -5.95
N LYS A 241 24.52 12.03 -6.51
CA LYS A 241 23.70 11.85 -7.71
C LYS A 241 22.42 11.15 -7.33
N VAL A 242 21.33 11.57 -7.93
CA VAL A 242 19.99 10.99 -7.67
C VAL A 242 19.41 10.52 -8.99
N ARG A 243 18.87 9.31 -8.98
CA ARG A 243 18.16 8.71 -10.12
C ARG A 243 16.69 8.52 -9.77
N ALA A 244 15.80 8.98 -10.66
CA ALA A 244 14.39 8.67 -10.57
C ALA A 244 14.11 7.17 -10.79
N ALA A 245 13.13 6.64 -10.12
CA ALA A 245 12.63 5.30 -10.35
C ALA A 245 12.08 5.18 -11.79
N ARG A 246 12.08 3.95 -12.31
CA ARG A 246 11.60 3.69 -13.67
C ARG A 246 10.14 4.12 -13.82
N GLY A 247 9.87 4.95 -14.84
CA GLY A 247 8.51 5.45 -15.11
C GLY A 247 8.04 6.51 -14.12
N ALA A 248 8.93 7.16 -13.36
CA ALA A 248 8.57 8.26 -12.49
C ALA A 248 8.04 9.46 -13.30
N TYR A 249 6.92 10.01 -12.85
CA TYR A 249 6.26 11.17 -13.46
C TYR A 249 5.61 12.06 -12.40
N ALA A 250 5.39 13.32 -12.73
CA ALA A 250 4.76 14.29 -11.85
C ALA A 250 3.38 14.69 -12.36
N VAL A 251 2.42 14.78 -11.44
CA VAL A 251 1.06 15.30 -11.70
C VAL A 251 0.84 16.52 -10.83
N ARG A 252 0.56 17.67 -11.45
CA ARG A 252 0.18 18.88 -10.71
C ARG A 252 -1.15 18.68 -10.01
N ASP A 253 -1.19 19.05 -8.75
CA ASP A 253 -2.42 19.04 -7.97
C ASP A 253 -2.55 20.35 -7.18
N PRO A 254 -3.42 21.26 -7.63
CA PRO A 254 -3.63 22.54 -6.96
C PRO A 254 -4.10 22.40 -5.50
N GLN A 255 -4.79 21.31 -5.15
CA GLN A 255 -5.26 21.07 -3.79
C GLN A 255 -4.11 20.70 -2.84
N LEU A 256 -3.06 20.10 -3.36
CA LEU A 256 -1.86 19.75 -2.58
C LEU A 256 -0.87 20.93 -2.46
N GLY A 257 -1.10 22.03 -3.17
CA GLY A 257 -0.15 23.15 -3.22
C GLY A 257 1.18 22.82 -3.88
N GLY A 258 1.23 21.77 -4.71
CA GLY A 258 2.45 21.26 -5.34
C GLY A 258 2.16 20.22 -6.41
N ALA A 259 3.04 19.24 -6.55
CA ALA A 259 2.87 18.13 -7.47
C ALA A 259 3.02 16.79 -6.76
N LEU A 260 2.19 15.84 -7.16
CA LEU A 260 2.31 14.44 -6.76
C LEU A 260 3.22 13.73 -7.77
N VAL A 261 4.36 13.24 -7.28
CA VAL A 261 5.28 12.42 -8.06
C VAL A 261 4.99 10.95 -7.79
N ARG A 262 4.88 10.18 -8.84
CA ARG A 262 4.63 8.72 -8.82
C ARG A 262 5.63 8.01 -9.71
N ASP A 263 5.84 6.74 -9.47
CA ASP A 263 6.52 5.84 -10.39
C ASP A 263 5.55 4.79 -10.97
N SER A 264 6.08 3.80 -11.66
CA SER A 264 5.30 2.66 -12.17
C SER A 264 4.91 1.65 -11.08
N GLY A 265 5.46 1.79 -9.87
CA GLY A 265 5.16 1.01 -8.68
C GLY A 265 4.12 1.68 -7.78
N GLU A 266 4.20 1.41 -6.48
CA GLU A 266 3.32 2.02 -5.47
C GLU A 266 3.87 3.34 -4.90
N HIS A 267 5.13 3.67 -5.20
CA HIS A 267 5.83 4.79 -4.60
C HIS A 267 5.28 6.13 -5.08
N ARG A 268 5.15 7.06 -4.16
CA ARG A 268 4.67 8.41 -4.42
C ARG A 268 5.18 9.39 -3.38
N ALA A 269 5.37 10.64 -3.80
CA ALA A 269 5.76 11.74 -2.95
C ALA A 269 5.03 13.02 -3.35
N VAL A 270 4.69 13.86 -2.37
CA VAL A 270 4.22 15.22 -2.62
C VAL A 270 5.40 16.15 -2.49
N VAL A 271 5.70 16.91 -3.54
CA VAL A 271 6.85 17.82 -3.61
C VAL A 271 6.42 19.15 -4.21
N SER A 272 7.26 20.19 -4.05
CA SER A 272 7.03 21.46 -4.76
C SER A 272 7.07 21.25 -6.28
N GLU A 273 6.39 22.13 -7.04
CA GLU A 273 6.43 22.10 -8.51
C GLU A 273 7.86 22.20 -9.06
N ASN A 274 8.72 22.91 -8.36
CA ASN A 274 10.12 23.07 -8.72
C ASN A 274 10.91 21.76 -8.65
N VAL A 275 10.64 20.94 -7.61
CA VAL A 275 11.25 19.61 -7.46
C VAL A 275 10.65 18.64 -8.47
N ALA A 276 9.34 18.70 -8.68
CA ALA A 276 8.68 17.88 -9.69
C ALA A 276 9.22 18.11 -11.11
N ALA A 277 9.56 19.35 -11.45
CA ALA A 277 10.16 19.70 -12.73
C ALA A 277 11.58 19.11 -12.94
N LEU A 278 12.24 18.65 -11.87
CA LEU A 278 13.56 18.00 -11.97
C LEU A 278 13.48 16.50 -12.29
N ILE A 279 12.30 15.88 -12.22
CA ILE A 279 12.15 14.42 -12.32
C ILE A 279 12.83 13.85 -13.58
N GLU A 280 12.66 14.52 -14.73
CA GLU A 280 13.26 14.09 -16.00
C GLU A 280 14.80 14.21 -16.02
N ARG A 281 15.36 14.94 -15.07
CA ARG A 281 16.79 15.19 -14.93
C ARG A 281 17.45 14.31 -13.86
N LEU A 282 16.65 13.55 -13.11
CA LEU A 282 17.15 12.59 -12.13
C LEU A 282 17.60 11.30 -12.84
N ASP A 283 18.63 11.44 -13.66
CA ASP A 283 19.17 10.37 -14.51
C ASP A 283 20.32 9.58 -13.87
N GLY A 284 20.70 9.97 -12.63
CA GLY A 284 21.86 9.43 -11.92
C GLY A 284 23.22 9.94 -12.43
N LYS A 285 23.22 10.93 -13.34
CA LYS A 285 24.45 11.53 -13.88
C LYS A 285 24.67 12.95 -13.37
N HIS A 286 23.60 13.74 -13.25
CA HIS A 286 23.64 15.07 -12.69
C HIS A 286 23.80 15.00 -11.18
N ASP A 287 24.78 15.73 -10.63
CA ASP A 287 24.95 15.87 -9.20
C ASP A 287 24.01 16.95 -8.62
N VAL A 288 23.87 16.95 -7.29
CA VAL A 288 22.99 17.89 -6.57
C VAL A 288 23.35 19.34 -6.87
N ASP A 289 24.65 19.70 -6.91
CA ASP A 289 25.07 21.07 -7.20
C ASP A 289 24.66 21.54 -8.60
N THR A 290 24.76 20.67 -9.59
CA THR A 290 24.27 20.92 -10.94
C THR A 290 22.75 21.12 -10.98
N LEU A 291 21.98 20.25 -10.32
CA LEU A 291 20.52 20.36 -10.24
C LEU A 291 20.10 21.66 -9.55
N VAL A 292 20.77 22.07 -8.46
CA VAL A 292 20.51 23.34 -7.76
C VAL A 292 20.76 24.52 -8.67
N ARG A 293 21.93 24.55 -9.32
CA ARG A 293 22.33 25.66 -10.22
C ARG A 293 21.38 25.81 -11.40
N GLU A 294 20.97 24.71 -11.99
CA GLU A 294 20.08 24.70 -13.17
C GLU A 294 18.62 25.00 -12.83
N SER A 295 18.17 24.61 -11.64
CA SER A 295 16.83 24.95 -11.15
C SER A 295 16.66 26.43 -10.83
N LYS A 296 17.77 27.15 -10.56
CA LYS A 296 17.80 28.56 -10.08
C LYS A 296 16.98 28.74 -8.79
N ARG A 297 16.92 27.72 -7.94
CA ARG A 297 16.17 27.71 -6.68
C ARG A 297 17.09 27.57 -5.48
N PRO A 298 16.61 27.93 -4.28
CA PRO A 298 17.38 27.74 -3.05
C PRO A 298 17.79 26.27 -2.89
N ARG A 299 19.08 26.08 -2.53
CA ARG A 299 19.64 24.73 -2.33
C ARG A 299 18.80 23.88 -1.35
N GLY A 300 18.34 24.50 -0.25
CA GLY A 300 17.53 23.82 0.76
C GLY A 300 16.26 23.21 0.18
N GLU A 301 15.53 23.93 -0.67
CA GLU A 301 14.31 23.45 -1.32
C GLU A 301 14.59 22.23 -2.21
N ILE A 302 15.65 22.27 -2.99
CA ILE A 302 15.99 21.17 -3.90
C ILE A 302 16.46 19.95 -3.11
N VAL A 303 17.34 20.12 -2.13
CA VAL A 303 17.87 19.02 -1.31
C VAL A 303 16.75 18.34 -0.50
N GLU A 304 15.86 19.14 0.12
CA GLU A 304 14.71 18.59 0.85
C GLU A 304 13.76 17.83 -0.07
N GLY A 305 13.44 18.40 -1.23
CA GLY A 305 12.58 17.73 -2.22
C GLY A 305 13.20 16.44 -2.77
N LEU A 306 14.50 16.42 -3.07
CA LEU A 306 15.20 15.19 -3.47
C LEU A 306 15.19 14.15 -2.35
N ALA A 307 15.37 14.58 -1.09
CA ALA A 307 15.30 13.69 0.05
C ALA A 307 13.88 13.09 0.23
N MET A 308 12.83 13.87 -0.02
CA MET A 308 11.44 13.38 -0.02
C MET A 308 11.22 12.33 -1.11
N LEU A 309 11.71 12.55 -2.33
CA LEU A 309 11.61 11.58 -3.42
C LEU A 309 12.34 10.27 -3.08
N VAL A 310 13.52 10.37 -2.45
CA VAL A 310 14.28 9.19 -2.02
C VAL A 310 13.61 8.48 -0.85
N ALA A 311 13.11 9.23 0.14
CA ALA A 311 12.40 8.66 1.29
C ALA A 311 11.14 7.90 0.86
N ALA A 312 10.44 8.40 -0.16
CA ALA A 312 9.24 7.79 -0.73
C ALA A 312 9.55 6.66 -1.75
N GLY A 313 10.81 6.34 -2.01
CA GLY A 313 11.21 5.33 -2.97
C GLY A 313 11.01 5.71 -4.45
N VAL A 314 10.60 6.95 -4.74
CA VAL A 314 10.42 7.46 -6.13
C VAL A 314 11.75 7.79 -6.79
N ALA A 315 12.82 7.89 -6.00
CA ALA A 315 14.18 8.09 -6.47
C ALA A 315 15.18 7.35 -5.56
N GLN A 316 16.41 7.19 -6.03
CA GLN A 316 17.51 6.58 -5.26
C GLN A 316 18.79 7.39 -5.40
N ILE A 317 19.63 7.35 -4.37
CA ILE A 317 20.96 7.93 -4.42
C ILE A 317 21.85 6.93 -5.14
N GLU A 318 22.57 7.38 -6.17
CA GLU A 318 23.59 6.57 -6.85
C GLU A 318 24.89 6.62 -6.02
N GLU A 319 25.52 5.47 -5.85
CA GLU A 319 26.81 5.32 -5.16
C GLU A 319 27.98 5.78 -6.03
#